data_acbfd8695c7d1c4dcdb2e9e00fd506a2
#
_entry.id   acbfd8695c7d1c4dcdb2e9e00fd506a2
#
_cell.length_a   1.000
_cell.length_b   1.000
_cell.length_c   1.000
_cell.angle_alpha   90.00
_cell.angle_beta   90.00
_cell.angle_gamma   90.00
#
_symmetry.space_group_name_H-M   'P 1'
#
loop_
_entity.id
_entity.type
_entity.pdbx_description
1 polymer ?
#
loop_
_entity_poly.entity_id
_entity_poly.type
_entity_poly.pdbx_seq_one_letter_code
_entity_poly.pdbx_strand_id
1 'polypeptide(L)'
;RAIVGGGYICNIAQEMGFLVFPVEVNRFTVKETIHKALSIADTQKYARYSQKNIDTILSNQAEAVITVDQDNEITFFNKSAEKLFAVSGADVIGRKSWNIFPQNTFEAVLKGGEPQETHPHTVHGVDIVGNYRPVFDNGSVIGAVGTFSTMTDIQKKDKLVVLLPLGGFT
;
A
#
# COMPACT_ATOMS: atom_id res chain seq x y z
N ARG A 1 31.47 -40.98 16.34
CA ARG A 1 30.90 -39.68 16.77
C ARG A 1 31.66 -38.57 16.04
N ALA A 2 30.95 -37.58 15.53
CA ALA A 2 31.52 -36.45 14.82
C ALA A 2 31.31 -35.15 15.63
N ILE A 3 32.27 -34.23 15.55
CA ILE A 3 32.21 -32.92 16.20
C ILE A 3 32.35 -31.84 15.14
N VAL A 4 31.48 -30.83 15.22
CA VAL A 4 31.48 -29.63 14.36
C VAL A 4 31.79 -28.44 15.26
N GLY A 5 32.80 -27.64 14.93
CA GLY A 5 33.18 -26.50 15.78
C GLY A 5 34.28 -25.62 15.20
N GLY A 6 34.67 -24.60 15.97
CA GLY A 6 35.81 -23.74 15.61
C GLY A 6 37.14 -24.45 15.75
N GLY A 7 38.19 -23.89 15.12
CA GLY A 7 39.49 -24.52 14.99
C GLY A 7 40.09 -25.07 16.31
N TYR A 8 39.96 -24.36 17.42
CA TYR A 8 40.47 -24.79 18.71
C TYR A 8 39.78 -26.07 19.24
N ILE A 9 38.45 -26.15 19.13
CA ILE A 9 37.66 -27.31 19.56
C ILE A 9 37.96 -28.52 18.64
N CYS A 10 38.10 -28.27 17.34
CA CYS A 10 38.41 -29.28 16.35
C CYS A 10 39.77 -29.93 16.62
N ASN A 11 40.80 -29.16 16.97
CA ASN A 11 42.13 -29.70 17.29
C ASN A 11 42.09 -30.65 18.49
N ILE A 12 41.44 -30.24 19.59
CA ILE A 12 41.33 -31.10 20.79
C ILE A 12 40.53 -32.38 20.47
N ALA A 13 39.43 -32.24 19.73
CA ALA A 13 38.59 -33.40 19.38
C ALA A 13 39.33 -34.39 18.46
N GLN A 14 40.16 -33.89 17.57
CA GLN A 14 40.99 -34.71 16.67
C GLN A 14 42.04 -35.49 17.43
N GLU A 15 42.70 -34.89 18.44
CA GLU A 15 43.62 -35.57 19.32
C GLU A 15 42.93 -36.67 20.15
N MET A 16 41.65 -36.51 20.46
CA MET A 16 40.82 -37.51 21.13
C MET A 16 40.24 -38.58 20.19
N GLY A 17 40.59 -38.57 18.91
CA GLY A 17 40.16 -39.57 17.93
C GLY A 17 38.74 -39.40 17.38
N PHE A 18 38.15 -38.21 17.50
CA PHE A 18 36.86 -37.92 16.92
C PHE A 18 36.99 -37.45 15.47
N LEU A 19 35.97 -37.73 14.64
CA LEU A 19 35.83 -37.14 13.32
C LEU A 19 35.41 -35.66 13.47
N VAL A 20 36.20 -34.74 12.92
CA VAL A 20 35.98 -33.31 13.10
C VAL A 20 35.64 -32.61 11.78
N PHE A 21 34.68 -31.68 11.83
CA PHE A 21 34.35 -30.78 10.72
C PHE A 21 34.59 -29.34 11.23
N PRO A 22 35.71 -28.71 10.81
CA PRO A 22 35.98 -27.33 11.21
C PRO A 22 35.02 -26.36 10.54
N VAL A 23 34.46 -25.45 11.31
CA VAL A 23 33.70 -24.30 10.84
C VAL A 23 34.59 -23.08 10.90
N GLU A 24 35.08 -22.66 9.75
CA GLU A 24 35.84 -21.41 9.65
C GLU A 24 34.87 -20.25 9.43
N VAL A 25 34.77 -19.35 10.41
CA VAL A 25 34.08 -18.09 10.25
C VAL A 25 35.02 -17.11 9.56
N ASN A 26 34.88 -17.01 8.25
CA ASN A 26 35.65 -16.05 7.46
C ASN A 26 35.18 -14.64 7.76
N ARG A 27 36.11 -13.73 8.11
CA ARG A 27 35.80 -12.30 8.34
C ARG A 27 35.09 -11.64 7.17
N PHE A 28 35.36 -12.08 5.95
CA PHE A 28 34.71 -11.60 4.74
C PHE A 28 33.22 -11.99 4.72
N THR A 29 32.88 -13.22 5.01
CA THR A 29 31.49 -13.71 5.08
C THR A 29 30.68 -12.99 6.16
N VAL A 30 31.28 -12.74 7.33
CA VAL A 30 30.64 -11.96 8.41
C VAL A 30 30.36 -10.53 7.94
N LYS A 31 31.32 -9.88 7.31
CA LYS A 31 31.17 -8.53 6.80
C LYS A 31 30.08 -8.43 5.74
N GLU A 32 30.05 -9.33 4.77
CA GLU A 32 28.98 -9.40 3.75
C GLU A 32 27.61 -9.61 4.37
N THR A 33 27.51 -10.53 5.34
CA THR A 33 26.24 -10.80 6.01
C THR A 33 25.73 -9.58 6.78
N ILE A 34 26.62 -8.85 7.46
CA ILE A 34 26.27 -7.61 8.14
C ILE A 34 25.81 -6.54 7.14
N HIS A 35 26.54 -6.34 6.03
CA HIS A 35 26.13 -5.39 4.99
C HIS A 35 24.77 -5.73 4.38
N LYS A 36 24.52 -7.01 4.12
CA LYS A 36 23.24 -7.48 3.60
C LYS A 36 22.10 -7.28 4.61
N ALA A 37 22.34 -7.54 5.89
CA ALA A 37 21.36 -7.28 6.94
C ALA A 37 21.05 -5.80 7.09
N LEU A 38 22.06 -4.92 7.04
CA LEU A 38 21.86 -3.46 7.09
C LEU A 38 21.09 -2.95 5.89
N SER A 39 21.40 -3.41 4.67
CA SER A 39 20.67 -3.00 3.46
C SER A 39 19.20 -3.42 3.48
N ILE A 40 18.88 -4.60 4.01
CA ILE A 40 17.51 -5.07 4.20
C ILE A 40 16.78 -4.18 5.23
N ALA A 41 17.44 -3.86 6.36
CA ALA A 41 16.87 -3.01 7.39
C ALA A 41 16.59 -1.60 6.88
N ASP A 42 17.50 -1.01 6.09
CA ASP A 42 17.30 0.30 5.47
C ASP A 42 16.14 0.28 4.47
N THR A 43 16.07 -0.72 3.61
CA THR A 43 14.95 -0.87 2.65
C THR A 43 13.60 -0.95 3.36
N GLN A 44 13.52 -1.73 4.44
CA GLN A 44 12.29 -1.83 5.24
C GLN A 44 11.93 -0.51 5.94
N LYS A 45 12.94 0.24 6.41
CA LYS A 45 12.74 1.55 7.03
C LYS A 45 12.20 2.56 6.02
N TYR A 46 12.76 2.61 4.82
CA TYR A 46 12.27 3.48 3.73
C TYR A 46 10.85 3.12 3.30
N ALA A 47 10.53 1.84 3.16
CA ALA A 47 9.18 1.39 2.84
C ALA A 47 8.15 1.84 3.90
N ARG A 48 8.46 1.67 5.19
CA ARG A 48 7.61 2.12 6.31
C ARG A 48 7.47 3.64 6.36
N TYR A 49 8.52 4.39 6.05
CA TYR A 49 8.49 5.85 6.04
C TYR A 49 7.64 6.38 4.89
N SER A 50 7.79 5.79 3.70
CA SER A 50 6.99 6.12 2.52
C SER A 50 5.52 5.83 2.76
N GLN A 51 5.19 4.67 3.34
CA GLN A 51 3.80 4.30 3.64
C GLN A 51 3.15 5.25 4.65
N LYS A 52 3.85 5.61 5.74
CA LYS A 52 3.35 6.59 6.72
C LYS A 52 3.13 7.99 6.12
N ASN A 53 4.01 8.42 5.22
CA ASN A 53 3.86 9.71 4.54
C ASN A 53 2.64 9.71 3.61
N ILE A 54 2.44 8.65 2.84
CA ILE A 54 1.26 8.48 1.98
C ILE A 54 -0.01 8.46 2.83
N ASP A 55 -0.04 7.69 3.91
CA ASP A 55 -1.17 7.63 4.83
C ASP A 55 -1.50 9.01 5.42
N THR A 56 -0.48 9.80 5.79
CA THR A 56 -0.65 11.14 6.33
C THR A 56 -1.21 12.11 5.28
N ILE A 57 -0.69 12.05 4.05
CA ILE A 57 -1.17 12.89 2.94
C ILE A 57 -2.61 12.53 2.59
N LEU A 58 -2.92 11.24 2.45
CA LEU A 58 -4.26 10.77 2.11
C LEU A 58 -5.27 10.98 3.23
N SER A 59 -4.84 10.93 4.51
CA SER A 59 -5.71 11.19 5.67
C SER A 59 -6.12 12.65 5.78
N ASN A 60 -5.32 13.57 5.25
CA ASN A 60 -5.62 15.01 5.23
C ASN A 60 -6.41 15.45 3.99
N GLN A 61 -6.67 14.54 3.04
CA GLN A 61 -7.52 14.84 1.88
C GLN A 61 -9.00 14.80 2.28
N ALA A 62 -9.76 15.78 1.78
CA ALA A 62 -11.22 15.82 1.96
C ALA A 62 -11.93 14.69 1.19
N GLU A 63 -11.30 14.19 0.12
CA GLU A 63 -11.84 13.10 -0.70
C GLU A 63 -11.68 11.75 -0.02
N ALA A 64 -12.71 10.92 -0.11
CA ALA A 64 -12.64 9.53 0.30
C ALA A 64 -11.81 8.75 -0.72
N VAL A 65 -10.79 8.01 -0.25
CA VAL A 65 -9.88 7.22 -1.09
C VAL A 65 -9.89 5.76 -0.63
N ILE A 66 -10.06 4.87 -1.60
CA ILE A 66 -10.11 3.42 -1.40
C ILE A 66 -9.24 2.78 -2.46
N THR A 67 -8.44 1.79 -2.07
CA THR A 67 -7.69 0.97 -3.02
C THR A 67 -8.05 -0.49 -2.89
N VAL A 68 -8.00 -1.19 -4.00
CA VAL A 68 -8.17 -2.65 -4.06
C VAL A 68 -7.00 -3.28 -4.82
N ASP A 69 -6.70 -4.52 -4.50
CA ASP A 69 -5.74 -5.34 -5.25
C ASP A 69 -6.40 -6.01 -6.48
N GLN A 70 -5.63 -6.85 -7.18
CA GLN A 70 -6.09 -7.60 -8.36
C GLN A 70 -7.24 -8.58 -8.07
N ASP A 71 -7.35 -9.03 -6.83
CA ASP A 71 -8.41 -9.92 -6.36
C ASP A 71 -9.64 -9.16 -5.87
N ASN A 72 -9.64 -7.82 -6.04
CA ASN A 72 -10.70 -6.91 -5.58
C ASN A 72 -10.88 -6.91 -4.06
N GLU A 73 -9.79 -7.15 -3.30
CA GLU A 73 -9.75 -6.99 -1.85
C GLU A 73 -9.28 -5.58 -1.49
N ILE A 74 -9.94 -4.97 -0.49
CA ILE A 74 -9.62 -3.61 -0.06
C ILE A 74 -8.26 -3.62 0.65
N THR A 75 -7.31 -2.88 0.12
CA THR A 75 -5.95 -2.75 0.66
C THR A 75 -5.73 -1.44 1.42
N PHE A 76 -6.53 -0.41 1.12
CA PHE A 76 -6.46 0.88 1.79
C PHE A 76 -7.84 1.54 1.87
N PHE A 77 -8.08 2.25 2.97
CA PHE A 77 -9.33 2.94 3.25
C PHE A 77 -9.03 4.15 4.15
N ASN A 78 -9.13 5.38 3.63
CA ASN A 78 -8.75 6.56 4.40
C ASN A 78 -9.86 7.02 5.36
N LYS A 79 -9.52 7.96 6.24
CA LYS A 79 -10.47 8.52 7.23
C LYS A 79 -11.69 9.21 6.62
N SER A 80 -11.54 9.80 5.44
CA SER A 80 -12.67 10.39 4.71
C SER A 80 -13.62 9.33 4.17
N ALA A 81 -13.08 8.19 3.72
CA ALA A 81 -13.89 7.04 3.33
C ALA A 81 -14.63 6.43 4.53
N GLU A 82 -13.98 6.30 5.70
CA GLU A 82 -14.65 5.83 6.93
C GLU A 82 -15.87 6.69 7.28
N LYS A 83 -15.74 8.00 7.17
CA LYS A 83 -16.83 8.94 7.44
C LYS A 83 -17.95 8.84 6.38
N LEU A 84 -17.55 8.79 5.10
CA LEU A 84 -18.51 8.76 3.99
C LEU A 84 -19.33 7.48 3.97
N PHE A 85 -18.69 6.35 4.18
CA PHE A 85 -19.33 5.02 4.13
C PHE A 85 -19.80 4.51 5.49
N ALA A 86 -19.56 5.27 6.59
CA ALA A 86 -19.94 4.95 7.95
C ALA A 86 -19.44 3.57 8.43
N VAL A 87 -18.23 3.18 7.99
CA VAL A 87 -17.57 1.91 8.35
C VAL A 87 -16.12 2.16 8.74
N SER A 88 -15.56 1.33 9.62
CA SER A 88 -14.15 1.43 9.99
C SER A 88 -13.26 0.76 8.95
N GLY A 89 -12.12 1.39 8.61
CA GLY A 89 -11.12 0.77 7.73
C GLY A 89 -10.64 -0.59 8.25
N ALA A 90 -10.51 -0.75 9.58
CA ALA A 90 -10.11 -2.01 10.20
C ALA A 90 -11.11 -3.16 9.92
N ASP A 91 -12.38 -2.84 9.71
CA ASP A 91 -13.43 -3.84 9.45
C ASP A 91 -13.53 -4.22 7.98
N VAL A 92 -12.97 -3.42 7.07
CA VAL A 92 -13.14 -3.57 5.62
C VAL A 92 -11.86 -3.94 4.88
N ILE A 93 -10.69 -3.59 5.40
CA ILE A 93 -9.40 -4.00 4.81
C ILE A 93 -9.30 -5.53 4.79
N GLY A 94 -8.89 -6.09 3.64
CA GLY A 94 -8.85 -7.52 3.37
C GLY A 94 -10.20 -8.14 2.99
N ARG A 95 -11.29 -7.33 2.91
CA ARG A 95 -12.58 -7.80 2.41
C ARG A 95 -12.79 -7.40 0.96
N LYS A 96 -13.64 -8.14 0.27
CA LYS A 96 -14.02 -7.84 -1.12
C LYS A 96 -14.80 -6.53 -1.19
N SER A 97 -14.49 -5.69 -2.16
CA SER A 97 -15.08 -4.34 -2.30
C SER A 97 -16.60 -4.37 -2.48
N TRP A 98 -17.16 -5.39 -3.13
CA TRP A 98 -18.61 -5.52 -3.34
C TRP A 98 -19.43 -5.69 -2.06
N ASN A 99 -18.81 -6.03 -0.93
CA ASN A 99 -19.49 -6.07 0.36
C ASN A 99 -19.87 -4.67 0.86
N ILE A 100 -19.21 -3.64 0.33
CA ILE A 100 -19.41 -2.23 0.71
C ILE A 100 -20.03 -1.45 -0.45
N PHE A 101 -19.60 -1.78 -1.69
CA PHE A 101 -20.03 -1.15 -2.92
C PHE A 101 -20.85 -2.14 -3.75
N PRO A 102 -22.19 -2.06 -3.72
CA PRO A 102 -23.06 -2.99 -4.46
C PRO A 102 -22.90 -2.91 -5.98
N GLN A 103 -22.41 -1.77 -6.48
CA GLN A 103 -22.08 -1.59 -7.89
C GLN A 103 -20.64 -2.01 -8.14
N ASN A 104 -20.46 -2.97 -9.01
CA ASN A 104 -19.20 -3.69 -9.26
C ASN A 104 -18.18 -2.89 -10.08
N THR A 105 -18.00 -1.59 -9.75
CA THR A 105 -17.19 -0.67 -10.55
C THR A 105 -15.70 -0.98 -10.46
N PHE A 106 -15.20 -1.41 -9.30
CA PHE A 106 -13.83 -1.87 -9.18
C PHE A 106 -13.55 -3.08 -10.08
N GLU A 107 -14.48 -4.04 -10.14
CA GLU A 107 -14.31 -5.22 -10.99
C GLU A 107 -14.24 -4.85 -12.49
N ALA A 108 -15.04 -3.89 -12.93
CA ALA A 108 -15.00 -3.40 -14.31
C ALA A 108 -13.63 -2.80 -14.65
N VAL A 109 -13.06 -2.00 -13.74
CA VAL A 109 -11.74 -1.39 -13.91
C VAL A 109 -10.62 -2.43 -13.88
N LEU A 110 -10.69 -3.39 -12.96
CA LEU A 110 -9.69 -4.47 -12.84
C LEU A 110 -9.67 -5.36 -14.10
N LYS A 111 -10.83 -5.66 -14.69
CA LYS A 111 -10.95 -6.48 -15.89
C LYS A 111 -10.65 -5.70 -17.18
N GLY A 112 -11.12 -4.47 -17.26
CA GLY A 112 -11.02 -3.66 -18.48
C GLY A 112 -9.72 -2.85 -18.58
N GLY A 113 -9.06 -2.58 -17.46
CA GLY A 113 -7.87 -1.72 -17.42
C GLY A 113 -8.14 -0.25 -17.77
N GLU A 114 -9.41 0.16 -17.89
CA GLU A 114 -9.80 1.49 -18.26
C GLU A 114 -10.39 2.25 -17.08
N PRO A 115 -10.12 3.58 -16.95
CA PRO A 115 -10.74 4.41 -15.94
C PRO A 115 -12.26 4.41 -16.06
N GLN A 116 -12.95 4.42 -14.93
CA GLN A 116 -14.41 4.49 -14.86
C GLN A 116 -14.85 5.65 -13.96
N GLU A 117 -15.95 6.28 -14.32
CA GLU A 117 -16.60 7.31 -13.53
C GLU A 117 -18.05 6.90 -13.30
N THR A 118 -18.51 6.99 -12.05
CA THR A 118 -19.92 6.65 -11.74
C THR A 118 -20.80 7.89 -11.85
N HIS A 119 -22.04 7.67 -12.28
CA HIS A 119 -23.06 8.69 -12.13
C HIS A 119 -23.32 8.99 -10.66
N PRO A 120 -23.78 10.21 -10.32
CA PRO A 120 -24.17 10.54 -8.96
C PRO A 120 -25.13 9.51 -8.38
N HIS A 121 -24.83 9.01 -7.18
CA HIS A 121 -25.69 8.08 -6.46
C HIS A 121 -25.64 8.38 -4.97
N THR A 122 -26.68 7.99 -4.25
CA THR A 122 -26.82 8.32 -2.83
C THR A 122 -26.27 7.20 -1.95
N VAL A 123 -25.34 7.55 -1.05
CA VAL A 123 -24.81 6.67 -0.01
C VAL A 123 -25.08 7.32 1.33
N HIS A 124 -25.80 6.62 2.23
CA HIS A 124 -26.19 7.13 3.56
C HIS A 124 -26.84 8.53 3.51
N GLY A 125 -27.64 8.81 2.47
CA GLY A 125 -28.31 10.12 2.30
C GLY A 125 -27.42 11.24 1.75
N VAL A 126 -26.21 10.92 1.30
CA VAL A 126 -25.27 11.87 0.67
C VAL A 126 -25.07 11.48 -0.79
N ASP A 127 -25.22 12.45 -1.69
CA ASP A 127 -24.97 12.23 -3.10
C ASP A 127 -23.48 12.32 -3.40
N ILE A 128 -22.93 11.26 -3.96
CA ILE A 128 -21.50 11.11 -4.26
C ILE A 128 -21.27 10.76 -5.73
N VAL A 129 -20.07 11.10 -6.19
CA VAL A 129 -19.50 10.66 -7.49
C VAL A 129 -18.21 9.91 -7.19
N GLY A 130 -18.03 8.76 -7.82
CA GLY A 130 -16.81 7.94 -7.71
C GLY A 130 -16.03 7.95 -9.01
N ASN A 131 -14.72 8.16 -8.90
CA ASN A 131 -13.75 7.99 -9.98
C ASN A 131 -12.86 6.79 -9.67
N TYR A 132 -12.75 5.87 -10.62
CA TYR A 132 -12.00 4.62 -10.46
C TYR A 132 -10.90 4.55 -11.52
N ARG A 133 -9.68 4.27 -11.10
CA ARG A 133 -8.52 4.19 -11.98
C ARG A 133 -7.73 2.92 -11.73
N PRO A 134 -7.31 2.21 -12.80
CA PRO A 134 -6.44 1.04 -12.66
C PRO A 134 -5.04 1.44 -12.21
N VAL A 135 -4.40 0.55 -11.45
CA VAL A 135 -2.98 0.63 -11.10
C VAL A 135 -2.25 -0.44 -11.90
N PHE A 136 -1.21 -0.03 -12.62
CA PHE A 136 -0.43 -0.91 -13.48
C PHE A 136 0.95 -1.21 -12.89
N ASP A 137 1.40 -2.44 -13.07
CA ASP A 137 2.80 -2.82 -12.93
C ASP A 137 3.21 -3.63 -14.16
N ASN A 138 4.28 -3.21 -14.83
CA ASN A 138 4.81 -3.84 -16.06
C ASN A 138 3.71 -4.14 -17.12
N GLY A 139 2.73 -3.24 -17.26
CA GLY A 139 1.63 -3.38 -18.22
C GLY A 139 0.47 -4.26 -17.78
N SER A 140 0.54 -4.87 -16.60
CA SER A 140 -0.54 -5.65 -16.01
C SER A 140 -1.28 -4.84 -14.95
N VAL A 141 -2.61 -4.97 -14.86
CA VAL A 141 -3.40 -4.35 -13.79
C VAL A 141 -3.16 -5.13 -12.50
N ILE A 142 -2.59 -4.45 -11.50
CA ILE A 142 -2.31 -5.03 -10.17
C ILE A 142 -3.28 -4.57 -9.09
N GLY A 143 -4.19 -3.67 -9.43
CA GLY A 143 -5.17 -3.12 -8.50
C GLY A 143 -5.91 -1.94 -9.09
N ALA A 144 -6.72 -1.27 -8.27
CA ALA A 144 -7.42 -0.06 -8.66
C ALA A 144 -7.56 0.91 -7.47
N VAL A 145 -7.65 2.20 -7.79
CA VAL A 145 -7.91 3.29 -6.84
C VAL A 145 -9.28 3.88 -7.14
N GLY A 146 -10.13 3.99 -6.13
CA GLY A 146 -11.39 4.73 -6.16
C GLY A 146 -11.27 6.01 -5.34
N THR A 147 -11.67 7.15 -5.92
CA THR A 147 -11.83 8.42 -5.20
C THR A 147 -13.28 8.84 -5.23
N PHE A 148 -13.80 9.33 -4.10
CA PHE A 148 -15.20 9.67 -3.94
C PHE A 148 -15.34 11.08 -3.41
N SER A 149 -16.13 11.88 -4.10
CA SER A 149 -16.44 13.27 -3.74
C SER A 149 -17.95 13.43 -3.52
N THR A 150 -18.33 14.23 -2.53
CA THR A 150 -19.73 14.62 -2.39
C THR A 150 -20.09 15.68 -3.43
N MET A 151 -21.34 15.69 -3.88
CA MET A 151 -21.84 16.73 -4.79
C MET A 151 -21.67 18.13 -4.19
N THR A 152 -21.78 18.28 -2.88
CA THR A 152 -21.56 19.54 -2.17
C THR A 152 -20.11 20.01 -2.28
N ASP A 153 -19.14 19.11 -2.22
CA ASP A 153 -17.70 19.44 -2.33
C ASP A 153 -17.32 19.80 -3.77
N ILE A 154 -17.90 19.13 -4.75
CA ILE A 154 -17.76 19.47 -6.18
C ILE A 154 -18.26 20.88 -6.44
N GLN A 155 -19.48 21.22 -6.01
CA GLN A 155 -20.07 22.55 -6.17
C GLN A 155 -19.27 23.67 -5.50
N LYS A 156 -18.62 23.38 -4.35
CA LYS A 156 -17.72 24.35 -3.68
C LYS A 156 -16.46 24.60 -4.50
N LYS A 157 -15.86 23.54 -5.09
CA LYS A 157 -14.68 23.67 -5.95
C LYS A 157 -15.00 24.53 -7.19
N ASP A 158 -16.15 24.30 -7.84
CA ASP A 158 -16.57 25.06 -9.02
C ASP A 158 -16.81 26.54 -8.68
N LYS A 159 -17.43 26.85 -7.54
CA LYS A 159 -17.61 28.23 -7.08
C LYS A 159 -16.30 28.96 -6.79
N LEU A 160 -15.28 28.26 -6.32
CA LEU A 160 -13.97 28.85 -6.03
C LEU A 160 -13.23 29.26 -7.31
N VAL A 161 -13.40 28.52 -8.40
CA VAL A 161 -12.79 28.82 -9.71
C VAL A 161 -13.40 30.08 -10.33
N VAL A 162 -14.68 30.36 -10.11
CA VAL A 162 -15.38 31.54 -10.66
C VAL A 162 -15.04 32.84 -9.91
N LEU A 163 -14.48 32.74 -8.69
CA LEU A 163 -14.14 33.92 -7.85
C LEU A 163 -12.70 34.44 -8.00
N LEU A 164 -11.89 33.84 -8.88
CA LEU A 164 -10.61 34.41 -9.23
C LEU A 164 -10.83 35.59 -10.21
N PRO A 165 -10.60 36.86 -9.81
CA PRO A 165 -10.72 37.97 -10.73
C PRO A 165 -9.68 37.77 -11.84
N LEU A 166 -10.16 37.79 -13.09
CA LEU A 166 -9.27 38.00 -14.23
C LEU A 166 -8.61 39.37 -14.05
N GLY A 167 -7.46 39.37 -13.37
CA GLY A 167 -6.62 40.56 -13.24
C GLY A 167 -6.24 40.99 -14.62
N GLY A 168 -6.90 42.07 -15.11
CA GLY A 168 -6.53 42.71 -16.38
C GLY A 168 -5.08 43.22 -16.26
N PHE A 169 -4.27 42.77 -17.16
CA PHE A 169 -3.01 43.47 -17.47
C PHE A 169 -3.40 44.69 -18.30
N THR A 170 -3.26 45.88 -17.68
CA THR A 170 -3.06 47.15 -18.38
C THR A 170 -1.58 47.46 -18.42
#